data_050b10d424f73382e387c929eb02c7f4
#
_entry.id   050b10d424f73382e387c929eb02c7f4
#
_cell.length_a   1.000
_cell.length_b   1.000
_cell.length_c   1.000
_cell.angle_alpha   90.00
_cell.angle_beta   90.00
_cell.angle_gamma   90.00
#
_symmetry.space_group_name_H-M   'P 1'
#
loop_
_entity.id
_entity.type
_entity.pdbx_description
1 polymer ?
#
loop_
_entity_poly.entity_id
_entity_poly.type
_entity_poly.pdbx_seq_one_letter_code
_entity_poly.pdbx_strand_id
1 'polypeptide(L)'
;MDIALTQRLSFKQAGLTVLVAFILGTALSLIQVGIDYASEDASINREIRALMEISHNPAARIAYNIDAELAQELVLGLLRSPAVISAQIIDNNQLTLASVSRPAMQSRYRVLSDFIFGQRRHFETALFVSHSPNEALGLLSLEVDTFAFGSHFLRRSLLTLLTGFA
;
A
#
# COMPACT_ATOMS: atom_id res chain seq x y z
N MET A 1 31.04 -51.00 27.21
CA MET A 1 31.46 -49.60 27.49
C MET A 1 31.17 -48.66 26.33
N ASP A 2 30.25 -49.02 25.43
CA ASP A 2 29.96 -48.29 24.15
C ASP A 2 28.66 -47.46 24.13
N ILE A 3 27.89 -47.49 25.22
CA ILE A 3 26.59 -46.80 25.28
C ILE A 3 26.75 -45.26 25.39
N ALA A 4 27.84 -44.78 25.98
CA ALA A 4 28.07 -43.37 26.19
C ALA A 4 28.52 -42.60 24.92
N LEU A 5 29.11 -43.28 23.95
CA LEU A 5 29.57 -42.67 22.68
C LEU A 5 28.39 -42.52 21.69
N THR A 6 27.49 -43.51 21.61
CA THR A 6 26.31 -43.47 20.75
C THR A 6 25.33 -42.40 21.20
N GLN A 7 25.12 -42.20 22.51
CA GLN A 7 24.30 -41.11 23.03
C GLN A 7 24.84 -39.71 22.68
N ARG A 8 26.15 -39.53 22.76
CA ARG A 8 26.79 -38.23 22.38
C ARG A 8 26.70 -37.95 20.87
N LEU A 9 26.81 -39.00 20.04
CA LEU A 9 26.70 -38.88 18.60
C LEU A 9 25.24 -38.55 18.19
N SER A 10 24.26 -39.26 18.75
CA SER A 10 22.83 -39.02 18.49
C SER A 10 22.38 -37.61 18.92
N PHE A 11 22.91 -37.10 20.05
CA PHE A 11 22.60 -35.76 20.52
C PHE A 11 23.18 -34.67 19.60
N LYS A 12 24.40 -34.87 19.08
CA LYS A 12 25.01 -33.95 18.10
C LYS A 12 24.30 -33.99 16.77
N GLN A 13 23.88 -35.16 16.31
CA GLN A 13 23.07 -35.28 15.06
C GLN A 13 21.70 -34.64 15.20
N ALA A 14 20.99 -34.87 16.32
CA ALA A 14 19.74 -34.24 16.61
C ALA A 14 19.85 -32.70 16.65
N GLY A 15 20.87 -32.19 17.32
CA GLY A 15 21.13 -30.75 17.37
C GLY A 15 21.43 -30.13 16.00
N LEU A 16 22.23 -30.83 15.18
CA LEU A 16 22.52 -30.38 13.83
C LEU A 16 21.23 -30.36 12.94
N THR A 17 20.40 -31.39 13.04
CA THR A 17 19.15 -31.47 12.29
C THR A 17 18.19 -30.33 12.69
N VAL A 18 18.05 -30.06 13.98
CA VAL A 18 17.23 -28.94 14.49
C VAL A 18 17.79 -27.60 14.01
N LEU A 19 19.11 -27.42 14.05
CA LEU A 19 19.75 -26.19 13.57
C LEU A 19 19.50 -25.98 12.07
N VAL A 20 19.67 -27.02 11.25
CA VAL A 20 19.42 -26.95 9.80
C VAL A 20 17.95 -26.67 9.53
N ALA A 21 17.03 -27.34 10.22
CA ALA A 21 15.59 -27.10 10.08
C ALA A 21 15.21 -25.66 10.45
N PHE A 22 15.81 -25.14 11.53
CA PHE A 22 15.60 -23.75 11.96
C PHE A 22 16.11 -22.74 10.92
N ILE A 23 17.31 -22.95 10.37
CA ILE A 23 17.89 -22.09 9.34
C ILE A 23 17.01 -22.12 8.08
N LEU A 24 16.62 -23.30 7.61
CA LEU A 24 15.76 -23.45 6.44
C LEU A 24 14.39 -22.84 6.68
N GLY A 25 13.76 -23.05 7.81
CA GLY A 25 12.48 -22.45 8.18
C GLY A 25 12.55 -20.93 8.21
N THR A 26 13.60 -20.38 8.81
CA THR A 26 13.82 -18.92 8.84
C THR A 26 14.04 -18.37 7.43
N ALA A 27 14.86 -19.02 6.61
CA ALA A 27 15.11 -18.59 5.25
C ALA A 27 13.83 -18.60 4.40
N LEU A 28 13.04 -19.66 4.47
CA LEU A 28 11.74 -19.75 3.78
C LEU A 28 10.76 -18.68 4.25
N SER A 29 10.69 -18.43 5.56
CA SER A 29 9.82 -17.36 6.11
C SER A 29 10.24 -15.98 5.63
N LEU A 30 11.54 -15.69 5.52
CA LEU A 30 12.01 -14.41 4.99
C LEU A 30 11.69 -14.25 3.49
N ILE A 31 11.84 -15.30 2.70
CA ILE A 31 11.45 -15.32 1.28
C ILE A 31 9.95 -15.05 1.15
N GLN A 32 9.13 -15.73 1.95
CA GLN A 32 7.67 -15.55 1.96
C GLN A 32 7.28 -14.09 2.28
N VAL A 33 7.87 -13.52 3.32
CA VAL A 33 7.63 -12.11 3.69
C VAL A 33 8.05 -11.16 2.57
N GLY A 34 9.15 -11.45 1.87
CA GLY A 34 9.61 -10.65 0.71
C GLY A 34 8.63 -10.71 -0.46
N ILE A 35 8.08 -11.88 -0.77
CA ILE A 35 7.06 -12.06 -1.82
C ILE A 35 5.77 -11.34 -1.43
N ASP A 36 5.33 -11.48 -0.18
CA ASP A 36 4.12 -10.84 0.32
C ASP A 36 4.25 -9.31 0.27
N TYR A 37 5.44 -8.77 0.62
CA TYR A 37 5.74 -7.35 0.49
C TYR A 37 5.62 -6.85 -0.96
N ALA A 38 6.26 -7.53 -1.90
CA ALA A 38 6.23 -7.14 -3.31
C ALA A 38 4.80 -7.20 -3.90
N SER A 39 4.02 -8.19 -3.47
CA SER A 39 2.62 -8.35 -3.88
C SER A 39 1.74 -7.23 -3.33
N GLU A 40 1.91 -6.86 -2.06
CA GLU A 40 1.14 -5.79 -1.41
C GLU A 40 1.47 -4.43 -2.04
N ASP A 41 2.76 -4.12 -2.26
CA ASP A 41 3.19 -2.88 -2.91
C ASP A 41 2.59 -2.73 -4.32
N ALA A 42 2.61 -3.80 -5.10
CA ALA A 42 1.98 -3.82 -6.43
C ALA A 42 0.45 -3.67 -6.35
N SER A 43 -0.20 -4.21 -5.31
CA SER A 43 -1.65 -4.10 -5.09
C SER A 43 -2.07 -2.67 -4.81
N ILE A 44 -1.34 -1.96 -3.94
CA ILE A 44 -1.56 -0.54 -3.64
C ILE A 44 -1.57 0.29 -4.92
N ASN A 45 -0.52 0.14 -5.71
CA ASN A 45 -0.38 0.92 -6.95
C ASN A 45 -1.49 0.61 -7.96
N ARG A 46 -1.94 -0.66 -8.07
CA ARG A 46 -3.04 -1.05 -8.96
C ARG A 46 -4.37 -0.47 -8.51
N GLU A 47 -4.67 -0.55 -7.22
CA GLU A 47 -5.93 -0.05 -6.65
C GLU A 47 -6.06 1.46 -6.84
N ILE A 48 -5.02 2.22 -6.53
CA ILE A 48 -5.05 3.68 -6.67
C ILE A 48 -5.10 4.10 -8.15
N ARG A 49 -4.36 3.43 -9.03
CA ARG A 49 -4.45 3.70 -10.48
C ARG A 49 -5.84 3.41 -11.03
N ALA A 50 -6.48 2.31 -10.63
CA ALA A 50 -7.84 2.00 -11.04
C ALA A 50 -8.83 3.06 -10.53
N LEU A 51 -8.67 3.53 -9.28
CA LEU A 51 -9.48 4.61 -8.72
C LEU A 51 -9.33 5.90 -9.53
N MET A 52 -8.11 6.27 -9.88
CA MET A 52 -7.82 7.45 -10.72
C MET A 52 -8.39 7.30 -12.13
N GLU A 53 -8.25 6.13 -12.75
CA GLU A 53 -8.77 5.85 -14.09
C GLU A 53 -10.30 5.97 -14.16
N ILE A 54 -11.00 5.38 -13.18
CA ILE A 54 -12.47 5.49 -13.09
C ILE A 54 -12.90 6.94 -12.87
N SER A 55 -12.14 7.70 -12.09
CA SER A 55 -12.45 9.09 -11.73
C SER A 55 -12.02 10.09 -12.79
N HIS A 56 -11.16 9.70 -13.75
CA HIS A 56 -10.62 10.60 -14.77
C HIS A 56 -11.72 11.28 -15.59
N ASN A 57 -12.66 10.52 -16.17
CA ASN A 57 -13.71 11.08 -17.02
C ASN A 57 -14.68 12.01 -16.27
N PRO A 58 -15.21 11.65 -15.08
CA PRO A 58 -15.98 12.58 -14.27
C PRO A 58 -15.19 13.84 -13.91
N ALA A 59 -13.95 13.71 -13.44
CA ALA A 59 -13.10 14.84 -13.07
C ALA A 59 -12.81 15.77 -14.26
N ALA A 60 -12.55 15.21 -15.46
CA ALA A 60 -12.31 16.00 -16.67
C ALA A 60 -13.55 16.82 -17.08
N ARG A 61 -14.75 16.24 -16.97
CA ARG A 61 -16.01 16.98 -17.23
C ARG A 61 -16.25 18.09 -16.22
N ILE A 62 -15.97 17.83 -14.95
CA ILE A 62 -16.07 18.80 -13.86
C ILE A 62 -15.11 19.96 -14.10
N ALA A 63 -13.84 19.67 -14.42
CA ALA A 63 -12.83 20.68 -14.72
C ALA A 63 -13.21 21.51 -15.97
N TYR A 64 -13.75 20.87 -17.00
CA TYR A 64 -14.23 21.56 -18.21
C TYR A 64 -15.37 22.52 -17.92
N ASN A 65 -16.34 22.13 -17.09
CA ASN A 65 -17.50 22.95 -16.72
C ASN A 65 -17.22 23.90 -15.56
N ILE A 66 -16.07 23.82 -14.93
CA ILE A 66 -15.67 24.59 -13.73
C ILE A 66 -16.74 24.45 -12.62
N ASP A 67 -17.23 23.21 -12.43
CA ASP A 67 -18.31 22.90 -11.49
C ASP A 67 -17.73 22.53 -10.13
N ALA A 68 -17.63 23.49 -9.22
CA ALA A 68 -17.06 23.29 -7.89
C ALA A 68 -17.93 22.39 -6.98
N GLU A 69 -19.25 22.35 -7.18
CA GLU A 69 -20.14 21.51 -6.37
C GLU A 69 -19.94 20.04 -6.72
N LEU A 70 -19.96 19.68 -7.98
CA LEU A 70 -19.67 18.32 -8.44
C LEU A 70 -18.20 17.93 -8.15
N ALA A 71 -17.25 18.89 -8.22
CA ALA A 71 -15.87 18.66 -7.80
C ALA A 71 -15.79 18.23 -6.33
N GLN A 72 -16.51 18.93 -5.46
CA GLN A 72 -16.57 18.64 -4.04
C GLN A 72 -17.19 17.25 -3.77
N GLU A 73 -18.27 16.89 -4.46
CA GLU A 73 -18.86 15.55 -4.34
C GLU A 73 -17.90 14.45 -4.77
N LEU A 74 -17.20 14.65 -5.88
CA LEU A 74 -16.24 13.68 -6.39
C LEU A 74 -15.08 13.47 -5.41
N VAL A 75 -14.45 14.53 -4.91
CA VAL A 75 -13.33 14.40 -3.96
C VAL A 75 -13.78 13.79 -2.63
N LEU A 76 -14.99 14.08 -2.15
CA LEU A 76 -15.58 13.41 -0.99
C LEU A 76 -15.81 11.92 -1.25
N GLY A 77 -16.25 11.57 -2.46
CA GLY A 77 -16.39 10.18 -2.90
C GLY A 77 -15.07 9.43 -2.88
N LEU A 78 -13.99 10.05 -3.36
CA LEU A 78 -12.64 9.50 -3.37
C LEU A 78 -12.09 9.27 -1.95
N LEU A 79 -12.40 10.16 -1.00
CA LEU A 79 -12.03 9.99 0.40
C LEU A 79 -12.75 8.83 1.11
N ARG A 80 -13.76 8.20 0.51
CA ARG A 80 -14.36 6.97 1.07
C ARG A 80 -13.39 5.79 1.03
N SER A 81 -12.42 5.79 0.11
CA SER A 81 -11.32 4.82 0.15
C SER A 81 -10.49 5.04 1.41
N PRO A 82 -10.25 4.01 2.25
CA PRO A 82 -9.53 4.15 3.50
C PRO A 82 -8.07 4.60 3.31
N ALA A 83 -7.51 4.35 2.16
CA ALA A 83 -6.13 4.70 1.82
C ALA A 83 -5.96 6.16 1.41
N VAL A 84 -6.99 6.80 0.83
CA VAL A 84 -6.92 8.19 0.37
C VAL A 84 -7.05 9.14 1.54
N ILE A 85 -6.04 9.97 1.77
CA ILE A 85 -6.02 10.99 2.83
C ILE A 85 -6.24 12.41 2.31
N SER A 86 -5.97 12.66 1.03
CA SER A 86 -6.26 13.92 0.38
C SER A 86 -6.66 13.69 -1.07
N ALA A 87 -7.65 14.45 -1.54
CA ALA A 87 -8.06 14.48 -2.94
C ALA A 87 -8.29 15.92 -3.36
N GLN A 88 -7.81 16.29 -4.54
CA GLN A 88 -7.88 17.64 -5.06
C GLN A 88 -8.10 17.64 -6.58
N ILE A 89 -8.97 18.54 -7.04
CA ILE A 89 -9.15 18.83 -8.47
C ILE A 89 -8.76 20.28 -8.71
N ILE A 90 -7.85 20.47 -9.67
CA ILE A 90 -7.34 21.78 -10.08
C ILE A 90 -7.64 21.96 -11.55
N ASP A 91 -8.08 23.15 -11.97
CA ASP A 91 -8.29 23.47 -13.37
C ASP A 91 -6.98 23.85 -14.09
N ASN A 92 -7.05 24.11 -15.39
CA ASN A 92 -5.91 24.51 -16.21
C ASN A 92 -5.34 25.90 -15.86
N ASN A 93 -6.10 26.73 -15.13
CA ASN A 93 -5.66 28.03 -14.64
C ASN A 93 -5.07 27.94 -13.23
N GLN A 94 -4.80 26.72 -12.74
CA GLN A 94 -4.33 26.45 -11.39
C GLN A 94 -5.32 26.85 -10.28
N LEU A 95 -6.60 27.02 -10.63
CA LEU A 95 -7.65 27.24 -9.65
C LEU A 95 -8.07 25.91 -9.04
N THR A 96 -8.02 25.82 -7.73
CA THR A 96 -8.52 24.65 -7.00
C THR A 96 -10.04 24.66 -7.01
N LEU A 97 -10.67 23.72 -7.74
CA LEU A 97 -12.14 23.58 -7.79
C LEU A 97 -12.65 22.92 -6.50
N ALA A 98 -11.97 21.90 -6.03
CA ALA A 98 -12.26 21.26 -4.76
C ALA A 98 -11.00 20.65 -4.15
N SER A 99 -10.91 20.67 -2.83
CA SER A 99 -9.85 20.04 -2.07
C SER A 99 -10.40 19.55 -0.73
N VAL A 100 -10.20 18.28 -0.44
CA VAL A 100 -10.58 17.68 0.84
C VAL A 100 -9.43 16.84 1.36
N SER A 101 -9.17 16.93 2.66
CA SER A 101 -8.17 16.13 3.34
C SER A 101 -8.69 15.61 4.67
N ARG A 102 -8.17 14.48 5.11
CA ARG A 102 -8.41 13.94 6.43
C ARG A 102 -7.09 13.64 7.13
N PRO A 103 -7.05 13.67 8.47
CA PRO A 103 -5.86 13.30 9.21
C PRO A 103 -5.50 11.84 8.94
N ALA A 104 -4.21 11.57 8.77
CA ALA A 104 -3.70 10.22 8.64
C ALA A 104 -3.95 9.42 9.93
N MET A 105 -4.25 8.12 9.79
CA MET A 105 -4.48 7.23 10.94
C MET A 105 -3.23 7.17 11.81
N GLN A 106 -3.40 7.42 13.11
CA GLN A 106 -2.34 7.27 14.09
C GLN A 106 -2.39 5.88 14.71
N SER A 107 -1.25 5.19 14.75
CA SER A 107 -1.13 3.86 15.34
C SER A 107 0.29 3.65 15.87
N ARG A 108 0.39 2.79 16.90
CA ARG A 108 1.67 2.39 17.49
C ARG A 108 2.60 1.69 16.47
N TYR A 109 2.01 1.04 15.47
CA TYR A 109 2.73 0.31 14.41
C TYR A 109 3.08 1.19 13.21
N ARG A 110 2.70 2.47 13.24
CA ARG A 110 2.92 3.38 12.11
C ARG A 110 4.41 3.52 11.77
N VAL A 111 5.28 3.66 12.76
CA VAL A 111 6.72 3.81 12.57
C VAL A 111 7.30 2.64 11.77
N LEU A 112 6.87 1.41 12.06
CA LEU A 112 7.32 0.22 11.35
C LEU A 112 6.74 0.15 9.92
N SER A 113 5.48 0.48 9.76
CA SER A 113 4.83 0.53 8.44
C SER A 113 5.45 1.60 7.55
N ASP A 114 5.69 2.80 8.08
CA ASP A 114 6.29 3.92 7.37
C ASP A 114 7.75 3.63 6.95
N PHE A 115 8.47 2.85 7.76
CA PHE A 115 9.82 2.39 7.41
C PHE A 115 9.81 1.41 6.24
N ILE A 116 8.80 0.54 6.15
CA ILE A 116 8.72 -0.53 5.13
C ILE A 116 8.12 0.00 3.82
N PHE A 117 7.01 0.75 3.87
CA PHE A 117 6.23 1.16 2.70
C PHE A 117 6.37 2.65 2.34
N GLY A 118 7.08 3.44 3.17
CA GLY A 118 7.09 4.89 3.11
C GLY A 118 5.86 5.49 3.81
N GLN A 119 5.88 6.82 4.03
CA GLN A 119 4.81 7.49 4.77
C GLN A 119 3.58 7.77 3.93
N ARG A 120 3.80 8.29 2.72
CA ARG A 120 2.75 8.75 1.81
C ARG A 120 3.17 8.59 0.37
N ARG A 121 2.17 8.36 -0.50
CA ARG A 121 2.37 8.35 -1.95
C ARG A 121 1.47 9.40 -2.58
N HIS A 122 2.04 10.12 -3.50
CA HIS A 122 1.35 11.13 -4.28
C HIS A 122 1.10 10.59 -5.69
N PHE A 123 -0.14 10.73 -6.15
CA PHE A 123 -0.57 10.32 -7.48
C PHE A 123 -1.24 11.49 -8.16
N GLU A 124 -0.84 11.76 -9.39
CA GLU A 124 -1.40 12.82 -10.20
C GLU A 124 -1.78 12.29 -11.58
N THR A 125 -2.86 12.81 -12.11
CA THR A 125 -3.24 12.56 -13.50
C THR A 125 -3.78 13.84 -14.12
N ALA A 126 -3.27 14.17 -15.31
CA ALA A 126 -3.79 15.26 -16.09
C ALA A 126 -5.16 14.87 -16.66
N LEU A 127 -6.09 15.81 -16.66
CA LEU A 127 -7.46 15.62 -17.09
C LEU A 127 -7.62 16.08 -18.53
N PHE A 128 -8.11 15.17 -19.39
CA PHE A 128 -8.35 15.45 -20.80
C PHE A 128 -9.78 15.09 -21.17
N VAL A 129 -10.38 15.86 -22.09
CA VAL A 129 -11.67 15.48 -22.69
C VAL A 129 -11.43 14.84 -24.05
N SER A 130 -12.29 13.90 -24.41
CA SER A 130 -12.18 13.13 -25.66
C SER A 130 -12.12 13.97 -26.93
N HIS A 131 -12.61 15.21 -26.89
CA HIS A 131 -12.63 16.14 -28.03
C HIS A 131 -11.36 16.98 -28.16
N SER A 132 -10.50 17.04 -27.12
CA SER A 132 -9.25 17.79 -27.10
C SER A 132 -8.17 17.03 -26.33
N PRO A 133 -7.66 15.92 -26.89
CA PRO A 133 -6.70 15.07 -26.17
C PRO A 133 -5.34 15.71 -25.92
N ASN A 134 -5.04 16.82 -26.61
CA ASN A 134 -3.77 17.52 -26.49
C ASN A 134 -3.79 18.70 -25.50
N GLU A 135 -4.94 19.04 -24.94
CA GLU A 135 -5.11 20.15 -24.02
C GLU A 135 -5.56 19.64 -22.65
N ALA A 136 -4.68 19.77 -21.66
CA ALA A 136 -5.02 19.40 -20.29
C ALA A 136 -5.99 20.43 -19.71
N LEU A 137 -7.15 19.97 -19.26
CA LEU A 137 -8.19 20.81 -18.66
C LEU A 137 -8.00 21.02 -17.17
N GLY A 138 -7.10 20.26 -16.58
CA GLY A 138 -6.81 20.32 -15.16
C GLY A 138 -5.99 19.12 -14.68
N LEU A 139 -5.95 18.98 -13.39
CA LEU A 139 -5.19 17.93 -12.69
C LEU A 139 -6.06 17.32 -11.58
N LEU A 140 -6.11 16.00 -11.52
CA LEU A 140 -6.61 15.25 -10.36
C LEU A 140 -5.40 14.77 -9.57
N SER A 141 -5.33 15.16 -8.30
CA SER A 141 -4.27 14.81 -7.38
C SER A 141 -4.84 14.03 -6.19
N LEU A 142 -4.21 12.91 -5.86
CA LEU A 142 -4.54 12.07 -4.71
C LEU A 142 -3.30 11.87 -3.84
N GLU A 143 -3.45 12.03 -2.54
CA GLU A 143 -2.45 11.63 -1.55
C GLU A 143 -2.95 10.41 -0.79
N VAL A 144 -2.12 9.38 -0.71
CA VAL A 144 -2.46 8.07 -0.17
C VAL A 144 -1.58 7.76 1.03
N ASP A 145 -2.20 7.35 2.13
CA ASP A 145 -1.51 6.84 3.32
C ASP A 145 -1.23 5.35 3.14
N THR A 146 0.02 4.99 3.05
CA THR A 146 0.47 3.60 2.91
C THR A 146 0.18 2.77 4.16
N PHE A 147 -0.06 3.41 5.32
CA PHE A 147 -0.35 2.73 6.58
C PHE A 147 -1.63 1.87 6.51
N ALA A 148 -2.64 2.28 5.75
CA ALA A 148 -3.86 1.51 5.59
C ALA A 148 -3.58 0.09 5.06
N PHE A 149 -2.64 -0.04 4.14
CA PHE A 149 -2.19 -1.31 3.57
C PHE A 149 -1.13 -1.99 4.45
N GLY A 150 -0.14 -1.22 4.95
CA GLY A 150 0.94 -1.74 5.78
C GLY A 150 0.44 -2.40 7.07
N SER A 151 -0.66 -1.94 7.65
CA SER A 151 -1.25 -2.55 8.84
C SER A 151 -1.80 -3.97 8.58
N HIS A 152 -2.39 -4.20 7.41
CA HIS A 152 -2.84 -5.52 6.98
C HIS A 152 -1.67 -6.47 6.73
N PHE A 153 -0.64 -5.97 6.05
CA PHE A 153 0.59 -6.71 5.81
C PHE A 153 1.27 -7.15 7.12
N LEU A 154 1.49 -6.21 8.05
CA LEU A 154 2.15 -6.49 9.34
C LEU A 154 1.38 -7.55 10.15
N ARG A 155 0.05 -7.44 10.21
CA ARG A 155 -0.78 -8.42 10.90
C ARG A 155 -0.68 -9.81 10.27
N ARG A 156 -0.70 -9.89 8.94
CA ARG A 156 -0.60 -11.14 8.20
C ARG A 156 0.78 -11.78 8.35
N SER A 157 1.85 -11.00 8.18
CA SER A 157 3.23 -11.47 8.33
C SER A 157 3.53 -11.94 9.75
N LEU A 158 3.01 -11.25 10.77
CA LEU A 158 3.14 -11.67 12.16
C LEU A 158 2.46 -13.02 12.41
N LEU A 159 1.25 -13.22 11.88
CA LEU A 159 0.54 -14.51 11.98
C LEU A 159 1.31 -15.62 11.28
N THR A 160 1.84 -15.37 10.08
CA THR A 160 2.63 -16.36 9.31
C THR A 160 3.89 -16.77 10.06
N LEU A 161 4.61 -15.80 10.65
CA LEU A 161 5.77 -16.09 11.48
C LEU A 161 5.41 -16.92 12.71
N LEU A 162 4.32 -16.59 13.41
CA LEU A 162 3.88 -17.33 14.59
C LEU A 162 3.45 -18.76 14.26
N THR A 163 2.76 -18.96 13.14
CA THR A 163 2.32 -20.31 12.71
C THR A 163 3.44 -21.14 12.09
N GLY A 164 4.45 -20.49 11.52
CA GLY A 164 5.63 -21.18 10.98
C GLY A 164 6.61 -21.73 12.04
N PHE A 165 6.45 -21.30 13.29
CA PHE A 165 7.24 -21.79 14.44
C PHE A 165 6.43 -22.74 15.36
N ALA A 166 5.14 -23.00 15.08
CA ALA A 166 4.30 -23.93 15.83
C ALA A 166 4.27 -25.31 15.17
#